data_674f51f7e2b66c30863c4e144f0004f9
#
_entry.id   674f51f7e2b66c30863c4e144f0004f9
#
_cell.length_a   1.000
_cell.length_b   1.000
_cell.length_c   1.000
_cell.angle_alpha   90.00
_cell.angle_beta   90.00
_cell.angle_gamma   90.00
#
_symmetry.space_group_name_H-M   'P 1'
#
loop_
_entity.id
_entity.type
_entity.pdbx_description
1 polymer ?
#
loop_
_entity_poly.entity_id
_entity_poly.type
_entity_poly.pdbx_seq_one_letter_code
_entity_poly.pdbx_strand_id
1 'polypeptide(L)'
;MDIRRGVAEANGIELAYEDMGDVLHPPILLIMGLSAQLTLWPLGFCELLVKAGYRVIRFDNRDIGLSTKLSHLKVSGPVWKRFLRAQLGLPSPVPYTLHDMAEDVRGLLDFLQIPSAHVVGASMGGMITQVFAAKYPQRVRSVGIIFSSTNQPFLPPPKPSALKPLMSGPGKGATREQIIAHSAKFMRIIGSPKYPFTQDELIALATEMNARSYHPAGVVRQFNAILGTGSLKHFTRRIEKPTVVIHGTADPLVRPACGKAIARNIPKARLVIIPGMGHDLPPGVWERITH
;
A
#
# COMPACT_ATOMS: atom_id res chain seq x y z
N MET A 1 -20.11 8.52 11.53
CA MET A 1 -19.73 7.09 11.32
C MET A 1 -18.97 6.62 12.56
N ASP A 2 -19.39 5.54 13.17
CA ASP A 2 -18.67 4.94 14.30
C ASP A 2 -17.42 4.20 13.80
N ILE A 3 -16.29 4.33 14.54
CA ILE A 3 -15.01 3.71 14.20
C ILE A 3 -14.57 2.86 15.37
N ARG A 4 -14.64 1.55 15.21
CA ARG A 4 -14.12 0.58 16.18
C ARG A 4 -12.62 0.43 15.97
N ARG A 5 -11.84 0.73 16.98
CA ARG A 5 -10.36 0.62 16.96
C ARG A 5 -9.93 -0.57 17.77
N GLY A 6 -8.91 -1.28 17.29
CA GLY A 6 -8.37 -2.43 18.00
C GLY A 6 -6.95 -2.78 17.55
N VAL A 7 -6.42 -3.79 18.22
CA VAL A 7 -5.15 -4.43 17.92
C VAL A 7 -5.43 -5.91 17.73
N ALA A 8 -5.03 -6.46 16.59
CA ALA A 8 -5.21 -7.85 16.24
C ALA A 8 -3.89 -8.60 16.38
N GLU A 9 -3.90 -9.71 17.09
CA GLU A 9 -2.79 -10.68 17.04
C GLU A 9 -2.88 -11.45 15.71
N ALA A 10 -1.87 -11.26 14.85
CA ALA A 10 -1.84 -11.83 13.52
C ALA A 10 -0.41 -12.22 13.14
N ASN A 11 -0.20 -13.47 12.74
CA ASN A 11 1.09 -13.96 12.25
C ASN A 11 2.27 -13.68 13.22
N GLY A 12 2.02 -13.77 14.53
CA GLY A 12 3.02 -13.55 15.59
C GLY A 12 3.39 -12.08 15.86
N ILE A 13 2.59 -11.14 15.35
CA ILE A 13 2.72 -9.70 15.59
C ILE A 13 1.37 -9.07 15.90
N GLU A 14 1.38 -7.86 16.42
CA GLU A 14 0.19 -7.04 16.64
C GLU A 14 -0.02 -6.08 15.47
N LEU A 15 -1.25 -6.02 14.95
CA LEU A 15 -1.68 -5.12 13.89
C LEU A 15 -2.76 -4.16 14.42
N ALA A 16 -2.46 -2.87 14.41
CA ALA A 16 -3.45 -1.85 14.71
C ALA A 16 -4.42 -1.68 13.53
N TYR A 17 -5.72 -1.71 13.80
CA TYR A 17 -6.76 -1.60 12.79
C TYR A 17 -7.90 -0.67 13.19
N GLU A 18 -8.63 -0.23 12.19
CA GLU A 18 -9.92 0.46 12.32
C GLU A 18 -10.96 -0.29 11.49
N ASP A 19 -12.16 -0.44 12.05
CA ASP A 19 -13.28 -1.16 11.50
C ASP A 19 -14.53 -0.27 11.54
N MET A 20 -15.15 -0.02 10.41
CA MET A 20 -16.18 0.98 10.17
C MET A 20 -17.39 0.37 9.48
N GLY A 21 -18.58 0.90 9.77
CA GLY A 21 -19.84 0.42 9.20
C GLY A 21 -20.42 -0.76 9.98
N ASP A 22 -21.51 -1.33 9.46
CA ASP A 22 -22.18 -2.47 10.07
C ASP A 22 -21.35 -3.74 9.90
N VAL A 23 -21.18 -4.49 10.99
CA VAL A 23 -20.42 -5.76 11.01
C VAL A 23 -21.06 -6.86 10.15
N LEU A 24 -22.35 -6.76 9.86
CA LEU A 24 -23.11 -7.68 9.02
C LEU A 24 -22.95 -7.39 7.52
N HIS A 25 -22.47 -6.21 7.17
CA HIS A 25 -22.25 -5.85 5.78
C HIS A 25 -21.04 -6.58 5.17
N PRO A 26 -21.00 -6.74 3.83
CA PRO A 26 -19.85 -7.34 3.13
C PRO A 26 -18.55 -6.60 3.47
N PRO A 27 -17.51 -7.29 3.95
CA PRO A 27 -16.28 -6.64 4.36
C PRO A 27 -15.39 -6.26 3.18
N ILE A 28 -14.82 -5.05 3.24
CA ILE A 28 -13.72 -4.56 2.41
C ILE A 28 -12.50 -4.38 3.30
N LEU A 29 -11.38 -5.03 2.95
CA LEU A 29 -10.09 -4.83 3.60
C LEU A 29 -9.21 -3.93 2.73
N LEU A 30 -8.72 -2.84 3.33
CA LEU A 30 -7.88 -1.82 2.71
C LEU A 30 -6.42 -1.98 3.15
N ILE A 31 -5.52 -2.28 2.20
CA ILE A 31 -4.09 -2.52 2.45
C ILE A 31 -3.29 -1.36 1.88
N MET A 32 -2.61 -0.61 2.75
CA MET A 32 -1.87 0.59 2.36
C MET A 32 -0.43 0.27 1.90
N GLY A 33 0.23 1.25 1.29
CA GLY A 33 1.55 1.14 0.69
C GLY A 33 2.73 1.32 1.65
N LEU A 34 3.91 1.44 1.06
CA LEU A 34 5.18 1.69 1.74
C LEU A 34 5.12 2.99 2.56
N SER A 35 5.60 2.93 3.81
CA SER A 35 5.68 4.10 4.72
C SER A 35 4.32 4.70 5.10
N ALA A 36 3.23 4.16 4.61
CA ALA A 36 1.89 4.69 4.74
C ALA A 36 1.15 4.04 5.90
N GLN A 37 0.63 4.88 6.80
CA GLN A 37 -0.24 4.45 7.89
C GLN A 37 -1.68 4.25 7.38
N LEU A 38 -2.51 3.55 8.13
CA LEU A 38 -3.92 3.31 7.78
C LEU A 38 -4.70 4.61 7.49
N THR A 39 -4.29 5.73 8.08
CA THR A 39 -4.91 7.04 7.90
C THR A 39 -4.74 7.60 6.47
N LEU A 40 -3.80 7.06 5.67
CA LEU A 40 -3.67 7.41 4.25
C LEU A 40 -4.76 6.78 3.35
N TRP A 41 -5.60 5.88 3.88
CA TRP A 41 -6.94 5.68 3.37
C TRP A 41 -7.82 6.78 3.95
N PRO A 42 -8.17 7.84 3.18
CA PRO A 42 -8.85 9.02 3.73
C PRO A 42 -10.20 8.62 4.33
N LEU A 43 -10.57 9.24 5.45
CA LEU A 43 -11.82 8.91 6.13
C LEU A 43 -13.03 9.11 5.23
N GLY A 44 -13.07 10.20 4.45
CA GLY A 44 -14.14 10.45 3.48
C GLY A 44 -14.25 9.36 2.40
N PHE A 45 -13.11 8.77 1.97
CA PHE A 45 -13.14 7.62 1.07
C PHE A 45 -13.75 6.38 1.75
N CYS A 46 -13.39 6.12 3.02
CA CYS A 46 -13.97 5.02 3.80
C CYS A 46 -15.49 5.23 4.01
N GLU A 47 -15.91 6.48 4.25
CA GLU A 47 -17.33 6.84 4.39
C GLU A 47 -18.15 6.56 3.12
N LEU A 48 -17.60 6.81 1.95
CA LEU A 48 -18.26 6.46 0.68
C LEU A 48 -18.51 4.95 0.58
N LEU A 49 -17.54 4.14 0.96
CA LEU A 49 -17.68 2.68 0.96
C LEU A 49 -18.70 2.21 2.00
N VAL A 50 -18.71 2.81 3.20
CA VAL A 50 -19.72 2.50 4.24
C VAL A 50 -21.12 2.89 3.77
N LYS A 51 -21.29 4.07 3.15
CA LYS A 51 -22.57 4.50 2.56
C LYS A 51 -23.03 3.59 1.43
N ALA A 52 -22.10 2.96 0.72
CA ALA A 52 -22.38 1.94 -0.29
C ALA A 52 -22.74 0.55 0.29
N GLY A 53 -22.85 0.43 1.62
CA GLY A 53 -23.28 -0.81 2.29
C GLY A 53 -22.15 -1.79 2.58
N TYR A 54 -20.93 -1.33 2.76
CA TYR A 54 -19.80 -2.18 3.12
C TYR A 54 -19.33 -1.98 4.56
N ARG A 55 -18.81 -3.04 5.18
CA ARG A 55 -17.97 -2.98 6.37
C ARG A 55 -16.54 -2.71 5.92
N VAL A 56 -15.92 -1.62 6.34
CA VAL A 56 -14.60 -1.18 5.89
C VAL A 56 -13.56 -1.37 6.97
N ILE A 57 -12.54 -2.17 6.69
CA ILE A 57 -11.41 -2.42 7.59
C ILE A 57 -10.15 -1.83 6.95
N ARG A 58 -9.40 -1.00 7.70
CA ARG A 58 -8.07 -0.54 7.35
C ARG A 58 -7.12 -0.78 8.49
N PHE A 59 -5.86 -1.07 8.21
CA PHE A 59 -4.88 -1.42 9.24
C PHE A 59 -3.48 -0.89 8.90
N ASP A 60 -2.66 -0.75 9.91
CA ASP A 60 -1.24 -0.47 9.74
C ASP A 60 -0.49 -1.76 9.42
N ASN A 61 0.24 -1.79 8.31
CA ASN A 61 1.15 -2.89 8.01
C ASN A 61 2.23 -3.03 9.09
N ARG A 62 2.88 -4.21 9.19
CA ARG A 62 4.05 -4.41 10.06
C ARG A 62 5.06 -3.28 9.88
N ASP A 63 5.74 -2.88 10.95
CA ASP A 63 6.76 -1.84 10.98
C ASP A 63 6.28 -0.40 10.78
N ILE A 64 4.97 -0.15 10.63
CA ILE A 64 4.44 1.20 10.44
C ILE A 64 3.29 1.50 11.41
N GLY A 65 2.96 2.79 11.58
CA GLY A 65 1.83 3.26 12.40
C GLY A 65 1.90 2.75 13.83
N LEU A 66 0.84 2.14 14.32
CA LEU A 66 0.75 1.58 15.68
C LEU A 66 0.92 0.05 15.73
N SER A 67 1.16 -0.60 14.59
CA SER A 67 1.50 -2.02 14.52
C SER A 67 2.91 -2.30 15.03
N THR A 68 3.20 -3.58 15.33
CA THR A 68 4.49 -4.05 15.85
C THR A 68 5.67 -3.53 15.03
N LYS A 69 6.68 -3.01 15.74
CA LYS A 69 7.97 -2.56 15.19
C LYS A 69 9.00 -3.67 15.35
N LEU A 70 9.42 -4.26 14.24
CA LEU A 70 10.38 -5.38 14.20
C LEU A 70 11.83 -4.87 14.29
N SER A 71 12.12 -4.05 15.31
CA SER A 71 13.41 -3.34 15.47
C SER A 71 14.60 -4.27 15.68
N HIS A 72 14.37 -5.52 16.11
CA HIS A 72 15.40 -6.56 16.22
C HIS A 72 15.87 -7.10 14.86
N LEU A 73 15.06 -6.93 13.80
CA LEU A 73 15.42 -7.39 12.46
C LEU A 73 16.29 -6.36 11.75
N LYS A 74 17.47 -6.80 11.32
CA LYS A 74 18.43 -5.95 10.61
C LYS A 74 18.44 -6.25 9.12
N VAL A 75 18.46 -5.21 8.31
CA VAL A 75 18.70 -5.33 6.86
C VAL A 75 20.20 -5.39 6.64
N SER A 76 20.72 -6.51 6.15
CA SER A 76 22.14 -6.73 5.89
C SER A 76 22.48 -6.61 4.40
N GLY A 77 23.70 -6.21 4.09
CA GLY A 77 24.23 -6.12 2.74
C GLY A 77 23.76 -4.87 1.95
N PRO A 78 24.38 -4.60 0.81
CA PRO A 78 24.18 -3.35 0.08
C PRO A 78 22.85 -3.32 -0.69
N VAL A 79 22.11 -2.23 -0.54
CA VAL A 79 20.79 -2.03 -1.18
C VAL A 79 20.86 -2.04 -2.72
N TRP A 80 21.98 -1.59 -3.30
CA TRP A 80 22.14 -1.55 -4.76
C TRP A 80 22.15 -2.96 -5.40
N LYS A 81 22.71 -3.98 -4.72
CA LYS A 81 22.64 -5.37 -5.20
C LYS A 81 21.21 -5.88 -5.22
N ARG A 82 20.42 -5.57 -4.19
CA ARG A 82 18.98 -5.93 -4.15
C ARG A 82 18.20 -5.20 -5.24
N PHE A 83 18.51 -3.93 -5.46
CA PHE A 83 17.88 -3.15 -6.52
C PHE A 83 18.15 -3.76 -7.91
N LEU A 84 19.40 -4.13 -8.19
CA LEU A 84 19.77 -4.80 -9.45
C LEU A 84 19.04 -6.15 -9.60
N ARG A 85 19.02 -6.98 -8.55
CA ARG A 85 18.30 -8.26 -8.58
C ARG A 85 16.80 -8.06 -8.77
N ALA A 86 16.20 -7.07 -8.10
CA ALA A 86 14.79 -6.74 -8.27
C ALA A 86 14.46 -6.30 -9.72
N GLN A 87 15.34 -5.54 -10.40
CA GLN A 87 15.18 -5.21 -11.82
C GLN A 87 15.17 -6.44 -12.74
N LEU A 88 15.82 -7.51 -12.31
CA LEU A 88 15.79 -8.82 -12.99
C LEU A 88 14.64 -9.72 -12.49
N GLY A 89 13.79 -9.24 -11.59
CA GLY A 89 12.71 -10.01 -10.98
C GLY A 89 13.16 -11.10 -10.02
N LEU A 90 14.43 -11.06 -9.57
CA LEU A 90 15.03 -12.07 -8.70
C LEU A 90 14.85 -11.72 -7.23
N PRO A 91 14.55 -12.69 -6.35
CA PRO A 91 14.46 -12.47 -4.91
C PRO A 91 15.83 -12.21 -4.29
N SER A 92 15.83 -11.58 -3.12
CA SER A 92 17.02 -11.35 -2.31
C SER A 92 16.75 -11.67 -0.83
N PRO A 93 17.75 -12.09 -0.04
CA PRO A 93 17.58 -12.26 1.39
C PRO A 93 17.23 -10.93 2.07
N VAL A 94 16.14 -10.93 2.82
CA VAL A 94 15.60 -9.78 3.55
C VAL A 94 14.94 -10.26 4.85
N PRO A 95 14.78 -9.40 5.86
CA PRO A 95 14.20 -9.78 7.15
C PRO A 95 12.79 -10.36 7.07
N TYR A 96 11.99 -9.84 6.15
CA TYR A 96 10.66 -10.35 5.79
C TYR A 96 10.32 -9.90 4.36
N THR A 97 9.33 -10.53 3.78
CA THR A 97 8.91 -10.37 2.38
C THR A 97 7.45 -9.91 2.28
N LEU A 98 6.97 -9.65 1.07
CA LEU A 98 5.54 -9.43 0.84
C LEU A 98 4.70 -10.69 1.10
N HIS A 99 5.32 -11.87 1.15
CA HIS A 99 4.65 -13.11 1.54
C HIS A 99 4.30 -13.12 3.02
N ASP A 100 5.22 -12.66 3.88
CA ASP A 100 4.99 -12.51 5.32
C ASP A 100 3.89 -11.48 5.58
N MET A 101 3.86 -10.39 4.80
CA MET A 101 2.79 -9.38 4.89
C MET A 101 1.44 -9.91 4.40
N ALA A 102 1.41 -10.85 3.46
CA ALA A 102 0.18 -11.54 3.08
C ALA A 102 -0.32 -12.52 4.17
N GLU A 103 0.59 -13.13 4.94
CA GLU A 103 0.21 -13.90 6.14
C GLU A 103 -0.37 -12.99 7.25
N ASP A 104 0.12 -11.75 7.38
CA ASP A 104 -0.47 -10.77 8.29
C ASP A 104 -1.93 -10.47 7.92
N VAL A 105 -2.20 -10.29 6.62
CA VAL A 105 -3.56 -10.09 6.10
C VAL A 105 -4.45 -11.28 6.45
N ARG A 106 -3.95 -12.51 6.28
CA ARG A 106 -4.67 -13.73 6.66
C ARG A 106 -4.98 -13.73 8.16
N GLY A 107 -3.96 -13.50 8.99
CA GLY A 107 -4.12 -13.47 10.45
C GLY A 107 -5.09 -12.39 10.93
N LEU A 108 -5.09 -11.19 10.31
CA LEU A 108 -6.06 -10.13 10.63
C LEU A 108 -7.50 -10.57 10.31
N LEU A 109 -7.74 -11.19 9.16
CA LEU A 109 -9.07 -11.71 8.81
C LEU A 109 -9.49 -12.85 9.76
N ASP A 110 -8.55 -13.70 10.19
CA ASP A 110 -8.81 -14.78 11.15
C ASP A 110 -9.20 -14.19 12.53
N PHE A 111 -8.44 -13.22 13.02
CA PHE A 111 -8.72 -12.52 14.28
C PHE A 111 -10.11 -11.86 14.29
N LEU A 112 -10.47 -11.20 13.17
CA LEU A 112 -11.77 -10.54 13.01
C LEU A 112 -12.90 -11.51 12.65
N GLN A 113 -12.63 -12.82 12.58
CA GLN A 113 -13.57 -13.87 12.19
C GLN A 113 -14.26 -13.60 10.84
N ILE A 114 -13.50 -13.01 9.90
CA ILE A 114 -13.97 -12.69 8.55
C ILE A 114 -13.56 -13.83 7.61
N PRO A 115 -14.50 -14.66 7.12
CA PRO A 115 -14.16 -15.78 6.25
C PRO A 115 -13.65 -15.36 4.88
N SER A 116 -14.18 -14.28 4.32
CA SER A 116 -13.72 -13.72 3.04
C SER A 116 -14.10 -12.23 2.91
N ALA A 117 -13.26 -11.47 2.22
CA ALA A 117 -13.42 -10.03 2.03
C ALA A 117 -13.18 -9.60 0.57
N HIS A 118 -13.70 -8.43 0.20
CA HIS A 118 -13.18 -7.67 -0.92
C HIS A 118 -11.83 -7.10 -0.47
N VAL A 119 -10.77 -7.26 -1.26
CA VAL A 119 -9.42 -6.84 -0.85
C VAL A 119 -8.92 -5.76 -1.79
N VAL A 120 -8.65 -4.58 -1.25
CA VAL A 120 -8.18 -3.43 -2.03
C VAL A 120 -6.81 -3.01 -1.51
N GLY A 121 -5.81 -3.01 -2.39
CA GLY A 121 -4.45 -2.62 -2.04
C GLY A 121 -3.92 -1.48 -2.88
N ALA A 122 -3.27 -0.52 -2.21
CA ALA A 122 -2.62 0.62 -2.84
C ALA A 122 -1.09 0.46 -2.81
N SER A 123 -0.41 0.67 -3.94
CA SER A 123 1.06 0.64 -4.04
C SER A 123 1.65 -0.71 -3.57
N MET A 124 2.52 -0.73 -2.54
CA MET A 124 2.97 -1.97 -1.89
C MET A 124 1.79 -2.82 -1.40
N GLY A 125 0.71 -2.19 -0.91
CA GLY A 125 -0.51 -2.91 -0.54
C GLY A 125 -1.13 -3.67 -1.69
N GLY A 126 -1.08 -3.13 -2.92
CA GLY A 126 -1.49 -3.85 -4.12
C GLY A 126 -0.56 -5.01 -4.50
N MET A 127 0.73 -4.95 -4.13
CA MET A 127 1.65 -6.08 -4.25
C MET A 127 1.29 -7.18 -3.24
N ILE A 128 1.02 -6.81 -1.99
CA ILE A 128 0.55 -7.74 -0.94
C ILE A 128 -0.76 -8.40 -1.37
N THR A 129 -1.70 -7.61 -1.90
CA THR A 129 -3.00 -8.10 -2.40
C THR A 129 -2.82 -9.16 -3.50
N GLN A 130 -1.87 -8.98 -4.43
CA GLN A 130 -1.59 -9.97 -5.48
C GLN A 130 -1.10 -11.29 -4.89
N VAL A 131 -0.19 -11.24 -3.91
CA VAL A 131 0.29 -12.45 -3.21
C VAL A 131 -0.84 -13.10 -2.43
N PHE A 132 -1.61 -12.32 -1.66
CA PHE A 132 -2.70 -12.82 -0.83
C PHE A 132 -3.80 -13.48 -1.67
N ALA A 133 -4.26 -12.81 -2.72
CA ALA A 133 -5.33 -13.35 -3.58
C ALA A 133 -4.94 -14.64 -4.30
N ALA A 134 -3.67 -14.78 -4.68
CA ALA A 134 -3.16 -15.99 -5.31
C ALA A 134 -2.94 -17.15 -4.33
N LYS A 135 -2.54 -16.85 -3.07
CA LYS A 135 -2.32 -17.87 -2.03
C LYS A 135 -3.62 -18.33 -1.35
N TYR A 136 -4.55 -17.41 -1.17
CA TYR A 136 -5.79 -17.60 -0.40
C TYR A 136 -7.04 -17.22 -1.21
N PRO A 137 -7.29 -17.80 -2.39
CA PRO A 137 -8.40 -17.39 -3.25
C PRO A 137 -9.76 -17.55 -2.56
N GLN A 138 -9.91 -18.52 -1.63
CA GLN A 138 -11.15 -18.71 -0.86
C GLN A 138 -11.42 -17.56 0.16
N ARG A 139 -10.38 -16.80 0.52
CA ARG A 139 -10.50 -15.66 1.45
C ARG A 139 -10.82 -14.34 0.72
N VAL A 140 -10.92 -14.36 -0.60
CA VAL A 140 -11.07 -13.17 -1.45
C VAL A 140 -12.37 -13.26 -2.25
N ARG A 141 -13.20 -12.21 -2.16
CA ARG A 141 -14.43 -12.04 -2.96
C ARG A 141 -14.13 -11.34 -4.28
N SER A 142 -13.40 -10.23 -4.21
CA SER A 142 -12.90 -9.48 -5.38
C SER A 142 -11.61 -8.73 -5.02
N VAL A 143 -10.89 -8.26 -6.02
CA VAL A 143 -9.59 -7.62 -5.91
C VAL A 143 -9.61 -6.22 -6.51
N GLY A 144 -9.18 -5.23 -5.74
CA GLY A 144 -8.87 -3.88 -6.19
C GLY A 144 -7.37 -3.61 -6.08
N ILE A 145 -6.71 -3.18 -7.16
CA ILE A 145 -5.28 -2.87 -7.15
C ILE A 145 -5.09 -1.45 -7.66
N ILE A 146 -4.61 -0.57 -6.79
CA ILE A 146 -4.46 0.86 -7.09
C ILE A 146 -2.96 1.20 -7.17
N PHE A 147 -2.53 1.83 -8.26
CA PHE A 147 -1.16 2.31 -8.58
C PHE A 147 -0.03 1.39 -8.08
N SER A 148 -0.08 0.10 -8.47
CA SER A 148 0.84 -0.94 -8.00
C SER A 148 1.66 -1.56 -9.14
N SER A 149 2.49 -2.57 -8.79
CA SER A 149 3.41 -3.25 -9.69
C SER A 149 3.40 -4.77 -9.46
N THR A 150 3.84 -5.51 -10.47
CA THR A 150 4.16 -6.95 -10.37
C THR A 150 5.62 -7.20 -10.03
N ASN A 151 6.46 -6.17 -9.92
CA ASN A 151 7.92 -6.30 -9.81
C ASN A 151 8.56 -7.22 -10.86
N GLN A 152 7.87 -7.42 -12.02
CA GLN A 152 8.46 -8.22 -13.11
C GLN A 152 9.60 -7.47 -13.78
N PRO A 153 10.57 -8.18 -14.42
CA PRO A 153 11.65 -7.56 -15.16
C PRO A 153 11.17 -6.56 -16.21
N PHE A 154 12.02 -5.57 -16.50
CA PHE A 154 11.84 -4.57 -17.57
C PHE A 154 10.64 -3.62 -17.39
N LEU A 155 10.02 -3.57 -16.21
CA LEU A 155 9.11 -2.48 -15.90
C LEU A 155 9.90 -1.18 -15.68
N PRO A 156 9.36 -0.03 -16.14
CA PRO A 156 10.06 1.24 -15.96
C PRO A 156 10.22 1.57 -14.48
N PRO A 157 11.43 1.98 -14.05
CA PRO A 157 11.67 2.38 -12.66
C PRO A 157 10.93 3.69 -12.34
N PRO A 158 10.85 4.06 -11.05
CA PRO A 158 10.39 5.38 -10.64
C PRO A 158 11.14 6.51 -11.36
N LYS A 159 10.48 7.65 -11.59
CA LYS A 159 11.17 8.85 -12.06
C LYS A 159 12.23 9.28 -11.05
N PRO A 160 13.39 9.80 -11.49
CA PRO A 160 14.44 10.29 -10.57
C PRO A 160 13.92 11.34 -9.56
N SER A 161 12.97 12.18 -9.98
CA SER A 161 12.31 13.19 -9.12
C SER A 161 11.57 12.58 -7.93
N ALA A 162 10.99 11.39 -8.06
CA ALA A 162 10.31 10.68 -6.99
C ALA A 162 11.25 9.75 -6.21
N LEU A 163 12.18 9.08 -6.92
CA LEU A 163 13.11 8.14 -6.29
C LEU A 163 14.10 8.81 -5.34
N LYS A 164 14.68 9.96 -5.76
CA LYS A 164 15.68 10.68 -4.96
C LYS A 164 15.17 11.08 -3.57
N PRO A 165 14.01 11.78 -3.41
CA PRO A 165 13.49 12.10 -2.10
C PRO A 165 13.09 10.87 -1.27
N LEU A 166 12.57 9.83 -1.91
CA LEU A 166 12.25 8.57 -1.23
C LEU A 166 13.49 7.93 -0.59
N MET A 167 14.63 7.98 -1.29
CA MET A 167 15.87 7.34 -0.83
C MET A 167 16.69 8.19 0.12
N SER A 168 16.62 9.54 0.02
CA SER A 168 17.44 10.43 0.86
C SER A 168 16.87 10.62 2.26
N GLY A 169 15.56 10.51 2.43
CA GLY A 169 14.89 10.85 3.69
C GLY A 169 15.10 12.32 4.11
N PRO A 170 14.70 12.70 5.32
CA PRO A 170 14.85 14.07 5.84
C PRO A 170 16.26 14.39 6.36
N GLY A 171 17.18 13.40 6.38
CA GLY A 171 18.54 13.54 6.92
C GLY A 171 18.66 13.00 8.36
N LYS A 172 19.92 12.71 8.76
CA LYS A 172 20.22 12.28 10.13
C LYS A 172 20.08 13.46 11.08
N GLY A 173 19.40 13.26 12.21
CA GLY A 173 19.18 14.29 13.21
C GLY A 173 18.19 15.38 12.81
N ALA A 174 17.39 15.15 11.77
CA ALA A 174 16.35 16.09 11.35
C ALA A 174 15.35 16.37 12.47
N THR A 175 14.97 17.66 12.63
CA THR A 175 13.92 18.06 13.56
C THR A 175 12.55 17.57 13.09
N ARG A 176 11.56 17.61 13.97
CA ARG A 176 10.17 17.25 13.63
C ARG A 176 9.64 18.07 12.45
N GLU A 177 9.93 19.35 12.43
CA GLU A 177 9.51 20.29 11.38
C GLU A 177 10.16 19.93 10.04
N GLN A 178 11.44 19.56 10.05
CA GLN A 178 12.17 19.10 8.85
C GLN A 178 11.61 17.77 8.31
N ILE A 179 11.23 16.84 9.20
CA ILE A 179 10.60 15.57 8.83
C ILE A 179 9.23 15.83 8.18
N ILE A 180 8.41 16.69 8.78
CA ILE A 180 7.09 17.07 8.25
C ILE A 180 7.24 17.75 6.87
N ALA A 181 8.15 18.71 6.76
CA ALA A 181 8.41 19.44 5.51
C ALA A 181 8.89 18.49 4.40
N HIS A 182 9.79 17.55 4.73
CA HIS A 182 10.24 16.52 3.78
C HIS A 182 9.09 15.63 3.31
N SER A 183 8.23 15.17 4.23
CA SER A 183 7.08 14.33 3.93
C SER A 183 6.06 15.06 3.04
N ALA A 184 5.71 16.30 3.38
CA ALA A 184 4.81 17.14 2.58
C ALA A 184 5.37 17.39 1.17
N LYS A 185 6.68 17.68 1.06
CA LYS A 185 7.36 17.83 -0.23
C LYS A 185 7.34 16.55 -1.06
N PHE A 186 7.58 15.40 -0.44
CA PHE A 186 7.51 14.10 -1.12
C PHE A 186 6.09 13.82 -1.63
N MET A 187 5.06 13.99 -0.79
CA MET A 187 3.65 13.83 -1.19
C MET A 187 3.29 14.73 -2.37
N ARG A 188 3.76 15.99 -2.38
CA ARG A 188 3.55 16.90 -3.52
C ARG A 188 4.19 16.39 -4.81
N ILE A 189 5.40 15.82 -4.73
CA ILE A 189 6.13 15.31 -5.91
C ILE A 189 5.41 14.13 -6.54
N ILE A 190 4.86 13.23 -5.72
CA ILE A 190 4.16 12.03 -6.20
C ILE A 190 2.67 12.25 -6.46
N GLY A 191 2.12 13.36 -5.96
CA GLY A 191 0.68 13.67 -5.98
C GLY A 191 0.11 13.90 -7.36
N SER A 192 -1.19 14.03 -7.41
CA SER A 192 -2.02 14.17 -8.61
C SER A 192 -2.02 15.60 -9.14
N PRO A 193 -1.38 15.92 -10.26
CA PRO A 193 -1.35 17.29 -10.77
C PRO A 193 -2.72 17.83 -11.19
N LYS A 194 -3.67 16.96 -11.56
CA LYS A 194 -5.04 17.39 -11.91
C LYS A 194 -5.96 17.52 -10.69
N TYR A 195 -5.58 16.92 -9.58
CA TYR A 195 -6.36 16.89 -8.33
C TYR A 195 -5.45 17.24 -7.14
N PRO A 196 -4.77 18.41 -7.16
CA PRO A 196 -3.72 18.70 -6.19
C PRO A 196 -4.28 18.96 -4.81
N PHE A 197 -3.60 18.44 -3.79
CA PHE A 197 -3.72 18.95 -2.44
C PHE A 197 -3.04 20.32 -2.32
N THR A 198 -3.58 21.19 -1.50
CA THR A 198 -2.92 22.45 -1.10
C THR A 198 -1.67 22.18 -0.25
N GLN A 199 -0.81 23.18 -0.08
CA GLN A 199 0.37 23.04 0.78
C GLN A 199 -0.02 22.77 2.24
N ASP A 200 -1.06 23.45 2.72
CA ASP A 200 -1.53 23.32 4.10
C ASP A 200 -2.12 21.93 4.38
N GLU A 201 -2.89 21.37 3.43
CA GLU A 201 -3.39 19.99 3.53
C GLU A 201 -2.25 18.96 3.57
N LEU A 202 -1.21 19.14 2.76
CA LEU A 202 -0.05 18.23 2.78
C LEU A 202 0.75 18.35 4.10
N ILE A 203 0.90 19.55 4.64
CA ILE A 203 1.56 19.77 5.92
C ILE A 203 0.70 19.19 7.06
N ALA A 204 -0.61 19.41 7.04
CA ALA A 204 -1.53 18.86 8.04
C ALA A 204 -1.46 17.33 8.05
N LEU A 205 -1.54 16.68 6.87
CA LEU A 205 -1.44 15.22 6.73
C LEU A 205 -0.09 14.68 7.21
N ALA A 206 1.02 15.35 6.84
CA ALA A 206 2.36 14.97 7.30
C ALA A 206 2.52 15.13 8.82
N THR A 207 1.90 16.16 9.40
CA THR A 207 1.90 16.44 10.84
C THR A 207 1.13 15.35 11.60
N GLU A 208 -0.06 15.00 11.13
CA GLU A 208 -0.89 13.93 11.71
C GLU A 208 -0.15 12.59 11.67
N MET A 209 0.40 12.21 10.52
CA MET A 209 1.16 10.97 10.38
C MET A 209 2.37 10.92 11.32
N ASN A 210 3.12 12.03 11.42
CA ASN A 210 4.29 12.10 12.31
C ASN A 210 3.90 12.06 13.79
N ALA A 211 2.80 12.73 14.16
CA ALA A 211 2.29 12.71 15.52
C ALA A 211 1.80 11.32 15.94
N ARG A 212 1.18 10.58 15.00
CA ARG A 212 0.67 9.24 15.26
C ARG A 212 1.81 8.22 15.40
N SER A 213 2.79 8.24 14.50
CA SER A 213 3.97 7.36 14.58
C SER A 213 5.04 7.78 13.58
N TYR A 214 6.31 7.78 14.03
CA TYR A 214 7.46 7.98 13.18
C TYR A 214 8.49 6.86 13.38
N HIS A 215 8.63 5.96 12.38
CA HIS A 215 9.52 4.79 12.48
C HIS A 215 10.30 4.55 11.17
N PRO A 216 11.31 5.37 10.85
CA PRO A 216 12.04 5.31 9.58
C PRO A 216 12.75 3.96 9.33
N ALA A 217 13.19 3.27 10.39
CA ALA A 217 13.80 1.94 10.27
C ALA A 217 12.81 0.89 9.72
N GLY A 218 11.52 1.02 10.04
CA GLY A 218 10.46 0.18 9.48
C GLY A 218 10.27 0.43 7.99
N VAL A 219 10.30 1.71 7.57
CA VAL A 219 10.23 2.07 6.15
C VAL A 219 11.36 1.41 5.35
N VAL A 220 12.58 1.39 5.89
CA VAL A 220 13.73 0.71 5.26
C VAL A 220 13.46 -0.80 5.12
N ARG A 221 12.91 -1.46 6.15
CA ARG A 221 12.60 -2.89 6.08
C ARG A 221 11.48 -3.18 5.08
N GLN A 222 10.40 -2.40 5.07
CA GLN A 222 9.32 -2.53 4.07
C GLN A 222 9.83 -2.32 2.64
N PHE A 223 10.69 -1.31 2.41
CA PHE A 223 11.29 -1.10 1.09
C PHE A 223 12.15 -2.31 0.65
N ASN A 224 12.92 -2.88 1.59
CA ASN A 224 13.68 -4.09 1.29
C ASN A 224 12.77 -5.31 1.10
N ALA A 225 11.61 -5.40 1.74
CA ALA A 225 10.63 -6.45 1.46
C ALA A 225 10.13 -6.38 0.01
N ILE A 226 9.85 -5.17 -0.52
CA ILE A 226 9.49 -4.99 -1.94
C ILE A 226 10.61 -5.50 -2.85
N LEU A 227 11.85 -5.07 -2.62
CA LEU A 227 13.01 -5.47 -3.44
C LEU A 227 13.34 -6.96 -3.29
N GLY A 228 13.21 -7.50 -2.07
CA GLY A 228 13.60 -8.87 -1.74
C GLY A 228 12.60 -9.92 -2.19
N THR A 229 11.35 -9.57 -2.39
CA THR A 229 10.33 -10.56 -2.82
C THR A 229 10.52 -11.01 -4.28
N GLY A 230 11.14 -10.17 -5.13
CA GLY A 230 11.29 -10.47 -6.54
C GLY A 230 10.00 -10.29 -7.34
N SER A 231 9.88 -10.98 -8.48
CA SER A 231 8.73 -10.85 -9.39
C SER A 231 7.47 -11.53 -8.84
N LEU A 232 6.37 -10.80 -8.83
CA LEU A 232 5.05 -11.28 -8.46
C LEU A 232 4.25 -11.86 -9.65
N LYS A 233 4.82 -11.85 -10.86
CA LYS A 233 4.10 -12.20 -12.09
C LYS A 233 3.40 -13.56 -12.03
N HIS A 234 4.01 -14.55 -11.38
CA HIS A 234 3.42 -15.88 -11.25
C HIS A 234 2.22 -15.89 -10.27
N PHE A 235 2.24 -15.06 -9.21
CA PHE A 235 1.08 -14.89 -8.33
C PHE A 235 -0.03 -14.13 -9.07
N THR A 236 0.31 -13.03 -9.74
CA THR A 236 -0.65 -12.22 -10.48
C THR A 236 -1.45 -13.05 -11.49
N ARG A 237 -0.79 -13.99 -12.19
CA ARG A 237 -1.43 -14.88 -13.16
C ARG A 237 -2.39 -15.91 -12.57
N ARG A 238 -2.29 -16.18 -11.27
CA ARG A 238 -3.15 -17.13 -10.54
C ARG A 238 -4.37 -16.48 -9.91
N ILE A 239 -4.53 -15.17 -10.06
CA ILE A 239 -5.72 -14.46 -9.55
C ILE A 239 -6.88 -14.71 -10.50
N GLU A 240 -7.89 -15.44 -10.02
CA GLU A 240 -9.11 -15.77 -10.77
C GLU A 240 -10.32 -14.96 -10.33
N LYS A 241 -10.17 -14.18 -9.26
CA LYS A 241 -11.27 -13.36 -8.71
C LYS A 241 -11.56 -12.13 -9.57
N PRO A 242 -12.81 -11.63 -9.58
CA PRO A 242 -13.12 -10.36 -10.22
C PRO A 242 -12.14 -9.30 -9.79
N THR A 243 -11.44 -8.67 -10.75
CA THR A 243 -10.34 -7.76 -10.45
C THR A 243 -10.49 -6.46 -11.21
N VAL A 244 -10.30 -5.34 -10.49
CA VAL A 244 -10.09 -4.02 -11.07
C VAL A 244 -8.68 -3.54 -10.76
N VAL A 245 -7.99 -3.03 -11.78
CA VAL A 245 -6.69 -2.38 -11.66
C VAL A 245 -6.86 -0.91 -11.99
N ILE A 246 -6.50 -0.03 -11.08
CA ILE A 246 -6.66 1.42 -11.21
C ILE A 246 -5.27 2.06 -11.21
N HIS A 247 -5.00 2.97 -12.15
CA HIS A 247 -3.71 3.65 -12.22
C HIS A 247 -3.83 5.05 -12.81
N GLY A 248 -3.07 5.99 -12.24
CA GLY A 248 -3.04 7.36 -12.73
C GLY A 248 -2.05 7.55 -13.89
N THR A 249 -2.37 8.42 -14.85
CA THR A 249 -1.44 8.72 -15.97
C THR A 249 -0.21 9.52 -15.52
N ALA A 250 -0.31 10.24 -14.41
CA ALA A 250 0.73 11.15 -13.93
C ALA A 250 1.65 10.55 -12.85
N ASP A 251 1.42 9.29 -12.43
CA ASP A 251 2.19 8.63 -11.37
C ASP A 251 3.70 8.57 -11.68
N PRO A 252 4.55 9.29 -10.91
CA PRO A 252 5.99 9.30 -11.12
C PRO A 252 6.70 8.19 -10.33
N LEU A 253 6.04 7.62 -9.30
CA LEU A 253 6.64 6.65 -8.37
C LEU A 253 6.45 5.22 -8.87
N VAL A 254 5.22 4.83 -9.19
CA VAL A 254 4.92 3.56 -9.86
C VAL A 254 4.34 3.89 -11.23
N ARG A 255 5.14 3.69 -12.27
CA ARG A 255 4.77 4.14 -13.62
C ARG A 255 3.51 3.43 -14.14
N PRO A 256 2.64 4.09 -14.94
CA PRO A 256 1.40 3.51 -15.45
C PRO A 256 1.56 2.18 -16.19
N ALA A 257 2.74 1.93 -16.77
CA ALA A 257 3.08 0.66 -17.38
C ALA A 257 3.01 -0.52 -16.39
N CYS A 258 3.24 -0.27 -15.10
CA CYS A 258 3.15 -1.29 -14.05
C CYS A 258 1.70 -1.75 -13.85
N GLY A 259 0.74 -0.82 -13.77
CA GLY A 259 -0.69 -1.15 -13.69
C GLY A 259 -1.19 -1.88 -14.94
N LYS A 260 -0.75 -1.44 -16.12
CA LYS A 260 -1.03 -2.15 -17.38
C LYS A 260 -0.48 -3.57 -17.38
N ALA A 261 0.71 -3.78 -16.80
CA ALA A 261 1.31 -5.12 -16.67
C ALA A 261 0.51 -6.01 -15.70
N ILE A 262 0.01 -5.48 -14.57
CA ILE A 262 -0.89 -6.22 -13.68
C ILE A 262 -2.13 -6.67 -14.44
N ALA A 263 -2.85 -5.73 -15.08
CA ALA A 263 -4.08 -6.04 -15.79
C ALA A 263 -3.91 -7.08 -16.91
N ARG A 264 -2.77 -7.04 -17.63
CA ARG A 264 -2.46 -8.05 -18.66
C ARG A 264 -2.18 -9.45 -18.11
N ASN A 265 -1.73 -9.54 -16.85
CA ASN A 265 -1.40 -10.81 -16.22
C ASN A 265 -2.58 -11.45 -15.49
N ILE A 266 -3.63 -10.71 -15.16
CA ILE A 266 -4.84 -11.23 -14.49
C ILE A 266 -5.93 -11.49 -15.54
N PRO A 267 -6.41 -12.72 -15.68
CA PRO A 267 -7.50 -13.02 -16.60
C PRO A 267 -8.75 -12.15 -16.31
N LYS A 268 -9.29 -11.50 -17.35
CA LYS A 268 -10.52 -10.69 -17.27
C LYS A 268 -10.44 -9.46 -16.32
N ALA A 269 -9.23 -9.02 -15.93
CA ALA A 269 -9.11 -7.81 -15.12
C ALA A 269 -9.57 -6.57 -15.90
N ARG A 270 -10.39 -5.73 -15.25
CA ARG A 270 -10.73 -4.40 -15.76
C ARG A 270 -9.59 -3.44 -15.45
N LEU A 271 -9.10 -2.72 -16.43
CA LEU A 271 -8.13 -1.64 -16.24
C LEU A 271 -8.81 -0.29 -16.32
N VAL A 272 -8.65 0.52 -15.28
CA VAL A 272 -9.13 1.91 -15.21
C VAL A 272 -7.93 2.84 -15.14
N ILE A 273 -7.77 3.68 -16.17
CA ILE A 273 -6.72 4.70 -16.21
C ILE A 273 -7.35 6.06 -15.90
N ILE A 274 -6.87 6.73 -14.85
CA ILE A 274 -7.37 8.04 -14.43
C ILE A 274 -6.43 9.14 -14.93
N PRO A 275 -6.87 10.00 -15.87
CA PRO A 275 -6.04 11.08 -16.39
C PRO A 275 -5.66 12.09 -15.30
N GLY A 276 -4.35 12.37 -15.18
CA GLY A 276 -3.81 13.35 -14.24
C GLY A 276 -3.78 12.92 -12.76
N MET A 277 -4.19 11.69 -12.44
CA MET A 277 -3.94 11.09 -11.13
C MET A 277 -2.47 10.71 -10.98
N GLY A 278 -1.89 11.01 -9.82
CA GLY A 278 -0.54 10.65 -9.39
C GLY A 278 -0.52 9.38 -8.54
N HIS A 279 0.34 9.38 -7.51
CA HIS A 279 0.49 8.27 -6.56
C HIS A 279 -0.14 8.61 -5.20
N ASP A 280 -1.38 9.10 -5.22
CA ASP A 280 -2.14 9.53 -4.06
C ASP A 280 -3.65 9.30 -4.28
N LEU A 281 -4.46 9.54 -3.24
CA LEU A 281 -5.91 9.33 -3.24
C LEU A 281 -6.65 10.66 -2.93
N PRO A 282 -6.54 11.69 -3.78
CA PRO A 282 -7.24 12.94 -3.56
C PRO A 282 -8.77 12.78 -3.73
N PRO A 283 -9.59 13.62 -3.06
CA PRO A 283 -11.06 13.54 -3.14
C PRO A 283 -11.62 13.48 -4.55
N GLY A 284 -11.02 14.21 -5.49
CA GLY A 284 -11.48 14.26 -6.88
C GLY A 284 -11.36 12.96 -7.70
N VAL A 285 -10.78 11.89 -7.12
CA VAL A 285 -10.71 10.57 -7.78
C VAL A 285 -11.56 9.50 -7.10
N TRP A 286 -12.11 9.75 -5.91
CA TRP A 286 -12.76 8.71 -5.10
C TRP A 286 -13.94 8.06 -5.80
N GLU A 287 -14.86 8.83 -6.37
CA GLU A 287 -16.01 8.28 -7.13
C GLU A 287 -15.57 7.36 -8.27
N ARG A 288 -14.46 7.71 -8.95
CA ARG A 288 -13.92 6.87 -10.03
C ARG A 288 -13.27 5.58 -9.55
N ILE A 289 -12.93 5.52 -8.28
CA ILE A 289 -12.32 4.34 -7.65
C ILE A 289 -13.40 3.42 -7.08
N THR A 290 -14.52 3.99 -6.61
CA THR A 290 -15.61 3.25 -5.95
C THR A 290 -16.68 2.72 -6.94
N HIS A 291 -16.71 3.20 -8.18
CA HIS A 291 -17.59 2.76 -9.29
C HIS A 291 -16.82 2.00 -10.38
#